data_81bea38ad4c6c8094346b5419b1d53cd
#
_entry.id   81bea38ad4c6c8094346b5419b1d53cd
#
_cell.length_a   1.000
_cell.length_b   1.000
_cell.length_c   1.000
_cell.angle_alpha   90.00
_cell.angle_beta   90.00
_cell.angle_gamma   90.00
#
_symmetry.space_group_name_H-M   'P 1'
#
loop_
_entity.id
_entity.type
_entity.pdbx_description
1 polymer ?
#
loop_
_entity_poly.entity_id
_entity_poly.type
_entity_poly.pdbx_seq_one_letter_code
_entity_poly.pdbx_strand_id
1 'polypeptide(L)'
;MKASTQGSGKEIVLPLATLFAILATLSVNVLSNFFPVRGLNIGEIANTILQGVQITPANYAFAIWGLIYLGLIAYGVYQFLPAQRQNSTLHRVDVLLIIACLAQIAWVYLFTLQLFWLSVIAMLAILISLIGAYLQLEIGKRVSREFKWLVHVPFSIYLGWISVATIVNIASALYISNWDGWGISSLGWTVIMLLIGAAIASVVALQRADIAFTLVFVWAYVAIAVRHLSLNNPVISTTAVVAAIGLAVILGFSRVKSQK
;
A
#
# COMPACT_ATOMS: atom_id res chain seq x y z
N MET A 1 -18.90 -4.16 -46.45
CA MET A 1 -18.98 -4.44 -45.01
C MET A 1 -17.68 -5.14 -44.57
N LYS A 2 -16.57 -4.40 -44.38
CA LYS A 2 -15.30 -4.86 -43.81
C LYS A 2 -14.66 -3.70 -43.04
N ALA A 3 -15.15 -3.42 -41.84
CA ALA A 3 -14.53 -2.49 -40.92
C ALA A 3 -15.05 -2.78 -39.51
N SER A 4 -14.36 -3.62 -38.74
CA SER A 4 -14.49 -3.65 -37.27
C SER A 4 -13.54 -4.62 -36.56
N THR A 5 -12.68 -5.38 -37.24
CA THR A 5 -11.79 -6.36 -36.56
C THR A 5 -10.48 -5.77 -36.06
N GLN A 6 -10.02 -4.61 -36.55
CA GLN A 6 -8.77 -3.99 -36.10
C GLN A 6 -8.88 -3.17 -34.81
N GLY A 7 -10.08 -2.70 -34.41
CA GLY A 7 -10.29 -1.97 -33.15
C GLY A 7 -10.26 -2.86 -31.92
N SER A 8 -10.84 -4.05 -32.00
CA SER A 8 -11.01 -4.97 -30.86
C SER A 8 -9.69 -5.49 -30.30
N GLY A 9 -8.65 -5.69 -31.12
CA GLY A 9 -7.35 -6.21 -30.65
C GLY A 9 -6.56 -5.21 -29.79
N LYS A 10 -6.58 -3.94 -30.15
CA LYS A 10 -5.85 -2.89 -29.41
C LYS A 10 -6.48 -2.58 -28.05
N GLU A 11 -7.80 -2.72 -27.92
CA GLU A 11 -8.55 -2.45 -26.69
C GLU A 11 -8.30 -3.50 -25.58
N ILE A 12 -7.80 -4.68 -25.93
CA ILE A 12 -7.56 -5.79 -24.99
C ILE A 12 -6.09 -5.85 -24.54
N VAL A 13 -5.16 -5.28 -25.29
CA VAL A 13 -3.71 -5.39 -25.01
C VAL A 13 -3.34 -4.80 -23.65
N LEU A 14 -3.83 -3.61 -23.34
CA LEU A 14 -3.49 -2.94 -22.08
C LEU A 14 -4.11 -3.65 -20.85
N PRO A 15 -5.40 -4.03 -20.84
CA PRO A 15 -5.95 -4.89 -19.78
C PRO A 15 -5.20 -6.21 -19.60
N LEU A 16 -4.77 -6.88 -20.66
CA LEU A 16 -3.96 -8.09 -20.59
C LEU A 16 -2.59 -7.81 -19.98
N ALA A 17 -1.91 -6.75 -20.41
CA ALA A 17 -0.63 -6.35 -19.83
C ALA A 17 -0.74 -6.02 -18.34
N THR A 18 -1.82 -5.35 -17.93
CA THR A 18 -2.11 -5.02 -16.53
C THR A 18 -2.34 -6.28 -15.71
N LEU A 19 -3.18 -7.19 -16.17
CA LEU A 19 -3.42 -8.46 -15.49
C LEU A 19 -2.14 -9.30 -15.38
N PHE A 20 -1.35 -9.35 -16.46
CA PHE A 20 -0.05 -10.03 -16.44
C PHE A 20 0.91 -9.40 -15.42
N ALA A 21 1.01 -8.07 -15.37
CA ALA A 21 1.84 -7.35 -14.40
C ALA A 21 1.42 -7.66 -12.95
N ILE A 22 0.11 -7.68 -12.67
CA ILE A 22 -0.42 -8.05 -11.35
C ILE A 22 -0.02 -9.49 -10.98
N LEU A 23 -0.24 -10.45 -11.89
CA LEU A 23 0.09 -11.85 -11.64
C LEU A 23 1.60 -12.08 -11.50
N ALA A 24 2.42 -11.41 -12.30
CA ALA A 24 3.87 -11.46 -12.18
C ALA A 24 4.33 -10.92 -10.80
N THR A 25 3.77 -9.79 -10.37
CA THR A 25 4.08 -9.20 -9.05
C THR A 25 3.68 -10.12 -7.90
N LEU A 26 2.48 -10.70 -7.96
CA LEU A 26 2.04 -11.71 -7.00
C LEU A 26 3.00 -12.90 -6.97
N SER A 27 3.36 -13.42 -8.14
CA SER A 27 4.25 -14.58 -8.25
C SER A 27 5.62 -14.29 -7.63
N VAL A 28 6.22 -13.13 -7.94
CA VAL A 28 7.50 -12.73 -7.35
C VAL A 28 7.38 -12.56 -5.84
N ASN A 29 6.31 -11.94 -5.34
CA ASN A 29 6.09 -11.76 -3.92
C ASN A 29 5.96 -13.12 -3.18
N VAL A 30 5.17 -14.05 -3.73
CA VAL A 30 5.01 -15.40 -3.17
C VAL A 30 6.33 -16.17 -3.23
N LEU A 31 6.98 -16.21 -4.40
CA LEU A 31 8.24 -16.93 -4.56
C LEU A 31 9.35 -16.41 -3.65
N SER A 32 9.42 -15.09 -3.42
CA SER A 32 10.41 -14.50 -2.53
C SER A 32 10.25 -14.92 -1.06
N ASN A 33 9.08 -15.39 -0.66
CA ASN A 33 8.85 -15.93 0.68
C ASN A 33 9.37 -17.38 0.82
N PHE A 34 9.28 -18.18 -0.25
CA PHE A 34 9.72 -19.58 -0.24
C PHE A 34 11.18 -19.75 -0.69
N PHE A 35 11.62 -18.89 -1.59
CA PHE A 35 12.95 -18.93 -2.23
C PHE A 35 13.63 -17.55 -2.16
N PRO A 36 13.94 -17.04 -0.95
CA PRO A 36 14.56 -15.73 -0.80
C PRO A 36 15.99 -15.73 -1.35
N VAL A 37 16.37 -14.69 -2.09
CA VAL A 37 17.65 -14.59 -2.83
C VAL A 37 18.88 -14.71 -1.93
N ARG A 38 18.79 -14.24 -0.68
CA ARG A 38 19.89 -14.32 0.34
C ARG A 38 19.50 -15.18 1.55
N GLY A 39 18.56 -16.10 1.39
CA GLY A 39 18.16 -17.02 2.47
C GLY A 39 17.23 -16.41 3.53
N LEU A 40 16.93 -15.10 3.46
CA LEU A 40 16.00 -14.44 4.37
C LEU A 40 14.88 -13.76 3.58
N ASN A 41 13.63 -14.08 3.91
CA ASN A 41 12.48 -13.39 3.35
C ASN A 41 12.25 -12.02 4.02
N ILE A 42 11.32 -11.23 3.49
CA ILE A 42 11.04 -9.87 3.97
C ILE A 42 10.68 -9.84 5.46
N GLY A 43 9.87 -10.79 5.92
CA GLY A 43 9.49 -10.89 7.34
C GLY A 43 10.66 -11.26 8.24
N GLU A 44 11.53 -12.17 7.81
CA GLU A 44 12.74 -12.56 8.54
C GLU A 44 13.73 -11.40 8.62
N ILE A 45 13.96 -10.66 7.51
CA ILE A 45 14.80 -9.45 7.52
C ILE A 45 14.23 -8.41 8.51
N ALA A 46 12.92 -8.21 8.52
CA ALA A 46 12.28 -7.26 9.43
C ALA A 46 12.42 -7.63 10.91
N ASN A 47 12.51 -8.94 11.23
CA ASN A 47 12.61 -9.43 12.61
C ASN A 47 14.03 -9.75 13.08
N THR A 48 15.01 -9.80 12.18
CA THR A 48 16.41 -10.08 12.52
C THR A 48 17.29 -8.87 12.26
N ILE A 49 17.52 -8.51 11.00
CA ILE A 49 18.40 -7.42 10.60
C ILE A 49 17.84 -6.05 11.02
N LEU A 50 16.52 -5.88 10.90
CA LEU A 50 15.81 -4.62 11.16
C LEU A 50 15.04 -4.63 12.51
N GLN A 51 15.44 -5.48 13.45
CA GLN A 51 14.75 -5.62 14.74
C GLN A 51 14.67 -4.30 15.55
N GLY A 52 15.62 -3.38 15.35
CA GLY A 52 15.63 -2.04 15.97
C GLY A 52 14.73 -1.00 15.31
N VAL A 53 14.11 -1.31 14.17
CA VAL A 53 13.15 -0.43 13.49
C VAL A 53 11.80 -0.52 14.21
N GLN A 54 11.59 0.38 15.16
CA GLN A 54 10.45 0.31 16.10
C GLN A 54 9.08 0.54 15.45
N ILE A 55 9.02 1.20 14.29
CA ILE A 55 7.75 1.44 13.57
C ILE A 55 7.27 0.22 12.77
N THR A 56 8.02 -0.87 12.72
CA THR A 56 7.64 -2.10 12.02
C THR A 56 6.43 -2.76 12.70
N PRO A 57 5.35 -3.11 11.97
CA PRO A 57 4.21 -3.80 12.55
C PRO A 57 4.50 -5.26 12.86
N ALA A 58 3.66 -5.91 13.66
CA ALA A 58 3.71 -7.36 13.88
C ALA A 58 3.50 -8.14 12.56
N ASN A 59 4.09 -9.33 12.47
CA ASN A 59 4.15 -10.13 11.23
C ASN A 59 2.80 -10.39 10.56
N TYR A 60 1.75 -10.59 11.35
CA TYR A 60 0.42 -10.87 10.79
C TYR A 60 -0.12 -9.70 9.93
N ALA A 61 0.39 -8.47 10.12
CA ALA A 61 -0.01 -7.30 9.34
C ALA A 61 0.27 -7.50 7.84
N PHE A 62 1.31 -8.25 7.49
CA PHE A 62 1.67 -8.55 6.10
C PHE A 62 0.63 -9.42 5.37
N ALA A 63 -0.32 -10.04 6.09
CA ALA A 63 -1.44 -10.77 5.46
C ALA A 63 -2.31 -9.85 4.58
N ILE A 64 -2.24 -8.53 4.78
CA ILE A 64 -2.92 -7.54 3.93
C ILE A 64 -2.54 -7.66 2.44
N TRP A 65 -1.36 -8.20 2.12
CA TRP A 65 -0.96 -8.45 0.74
C TRP A 65 -1.93 -9.41 0.03
N GLY A 66 -2.47 -10.40 0.76
CA GLY A 66 -3.51 -11.29 0.21
C GLY A 66 -4.75 -10.51 -0.23
N LEU A 67 -5.20 -9.55 0.59
CA LEU A 67 -6.35 -8.70 0.26
C LEU A 67 -6.05 -7.76 -0.92
N ILE A 68 -4.83 -7.17 -0.96
CA ILE A 68 -4.39 -6.30 -2.05
C ILE A 68 -4.41 -7.08 -3.37
N TYR A 69 -3.76 -8.24 -3.44
CA TYR A 69 -3.69 -9.03 -4.68
C TYR A 69 -5.05 -9.54 -5.12
N LEU A 70 -5.91 -9.98 -4.18
CA LEU A 70 -7.28 -10.36 -4.51
C LEU A 70 -8.05 -9.20 -5.15
N GLY A 71 -7.94 -8.00 -4.58
CA GLY A 71 -8.56 -6.80 -5.12
C GLY A 71 -8.00 -6.41 -6.49
N LEU A 72 -6.68 -6.46 -6.68
CA LEU A 72 -6.03 -6.14 -7.96
C LEU A 72 -6.38 -7.16 -9.06
N ILE A 73 -6.48 -8.45 -8.74
CA ILE A 73 -6.93 -9.47 -9.70
C ILE A 73 -8.39 -9.21 -10.08
N ALA A 74 -9.26 -8.91 -9.10
CA ALA A 74 -10.66 -8.57 -9.38
C ALA A 74 -10.76 -7.33 -10.29
N TYR A 75 -9.95 -6.31 -10.05
CA TYR A 75 -9.79 -5.14 -10.92
C TYR A 75 -9.33 -5.55 -12.33
N GLY A 76 -8.26 -6.35 -12.43
CA GLY A 76 -7.71 -6.84 -13.70
C GLY A 76 -8.75 -7.60 -14.54
N VAL A 77 -9.60 -8.40 -13.90
CA VAL A 77 -10.70 -9.11 -14.56
C VAL A 77 -11.84 -8.17 -14.95
N TYR A 78 -12.18 -7.21 -14.08
CA TYR A 78 -13.25 -6.23 -14.31
C TYR A 78 -13.08 -5.42 -15.60
N GLN A 79 -11.85 -5.12 -15.99
CA GLN A 79 -11.51 -4.36 -17.20
C GLN A 79 -11.93 -5.08 -18.50
N PHE A 80 -12.06 -6.41 -18.49
CA PHE A 80 -12.49 -7.17 -19.67
C PHE A 80 -13.98 -7.05 -19.96
N LEU A 81 -14.79 -6.46 -19.06
CA LEU A 81 -16.18 -6.21 -19.32
C LEU A 81 -16.33 -5.22 -20.49
N PRO A 82 -17.27 -5.44 -21.42
CA PRO A 82 -17.44 -4.57 -22.61
C PRO A 82 -17.59 -3.09 -22.27
N ALA A 83 -18.29 -2.77 -21.16
CA ALA A 83 -18.50 -1.41 -20.70
C ALA A 83 -17.22 -0.72 -20.18
N GLN A 84 -16.17 -1.48 -19.86
CA GLN A 84 -14.92 -0.95 -19.28
C GLN A 84 -13.77 -0.88 -20.29
N ARG A 85 -13.83 -1.64 -21.38
CA ARG A 85 -12.73 -1.72 -22.38
C ARG A 85 -12.35 -0.38 -23.01
N GLN A 86 -13.32 0.54 -23.12
CA GLN A 86 -13.10 1.88 -23.71
C GLN A 86 -13.01 2.98 -22.66
N ASN A 87 -12.91 2.61 -21.37
CA ASN A 87 -12.83 3.58 -20.29
C ASN A 87 -11.44 4.22 -20.25
N SER A 88 -11.33 5.45 -20.75
CA SER A 88 -10.06 6.19 -20.84
C SER A 88 -9.40 6.44 -19.47
N THR A 89 -10.21 6.52 -18.40
CA THR A 89 -9.68 6.67 -17.04
C THR A 89 -8.98 5.38 -16.61
N LEU A 90 -9.59 4.21 -16.84
CA LEU A 90 -8.96 2.93 -16.51
C LEU A 90 -7.68 2.74 -17.31
N HIS A 91 -7.64 3.10 -18.60
CA HIS A 91 -6.41 3.01 -19.40
C HIS A 91 -5.25 3.83 -18.81
N ARG A 92 -5.51 5.05 -18.29
CA ARG A 92 -4.46 5.84 -17.62
C ARG A 92 -4.01 5.21 -16.31
N VAL A 93 -4.95 4.67 -15.55
CA VAL A 93 -4.71 3.97 -14.29
C VAL A 93 -3.91 2.69 -14.51
N ASP A 94 -4.18 1.96 -15.58
CA ASP A 94 -3.45 0.75 -15.96
C ASP A 94 -1.97 0.98 -16.16
N VAL A 95 -1.61 2.05 -16.88
CA VAL A 95 -0.21 2.41 -17.08
C VAL A 95 0.47 2.67 -15.73
N LEU A 96 -0.18 3.42 -14.85
CA LEU A 96 0.35 3.71 -13.51
C LEU A 96 0.45 2.44 -12.66
N LEU A 97 -0.52 1.53 -12.76
CA LEU A 97 -0.50 0.27 -12.04
C LEU A 97 0.60 -0.66 -12.56
N ILE A 98 0.83 -0.72 -13.87
CA ILE A 98 1.94 -1.50 -14.45
C ILE A 98 3.27 -0.95 -13.92
N ILE A 99 3.47 0.37 -13.89
CA ILE A 99 4.67 0.98 -13.30
C ILE A 99 4.80 0.60 -11.82
N ALA A 100 3.72 0.67 -11.04
CA ALA A 100 3.72 0.26 -9.65
C ALA A 100 4.07 -1.23 -9.48
N CYS A 101 3.55 -2.12 -10.32
CA CYS A 101 3.85 -3.55 -10.32
C CYS A 101 5.34 -3.81 -10.63
N LEU A 102 5.90 -3.17 -11.66
CA LEU A 102 7.32 -3.31 -12.00
C LEU A 102 8.22 -2.78 -10.87
N ALA A 103 7.88 -1.64 -10.30
CA ALA A 103 8.59 -1.09 -9.16
C ALA A 103 8.46 -1.99 -7.90
N GLN A 104 7.31 -2.64 -7.70
CA GLN A 104 7.10 -3.59 -6.61
C GLN A 104 7.97 -4.84 -6.78
N ILE A 105 8.09 -5.37 -7.99
CA ILE A 105 9.00 -6.48 -8.30
C ILE A 105 10.43 -6.08 -7.99
N ALA A 106 10.87 -4.91 -8.45
CA ALA A 106 12.20 -4.38 -8.15
C ALA A 106 12.41 -4.21 -6.64
N TRP A 107 11.41 -3.68 -5.93
CA TRP A 107 11.46 -3.49 -4.47
C TRP A 107 11.67 -4.80 -3.73
N VAL A 108 10.97 -5.88 -4.09
CA VAL A 108 11.12 -7.21 -3.45
C VAL A 108 12.58 -7.68 -3.53
N TYR A 109 13.19 -7.61 -4.72
CA TYR A 109 14.59 -8.00 -4.89
C TYR A 109 15.56 -7.06 -4.17
N LEU A 110 15.39 -5.76 -4.30
CA LEU A 110 16.28 -4.79 -3.66
C LEU A 110 16.23 -4.90 -2.13
N PHE A 111 15.05 -5.11 -1.56
CA PHE A 111 14.89 -5.28 -0.12
C PHE A 111 15.47 -6.61 0.37
N THR A 112 15.24 -7.72 -0.32
CA THR A 112 15.80 -9.04 0.04
C THR A 112 17.32 -9.11 -0.20
N LEU A 113 17.86 -8.33 -1.13
CA LEU A 113 19.29 -8.11 -1.31
C LEU A 113 19.88 -7.15 -0.27
N GLN A 114 19.04 -6.59 0.62
CA GLN A 114 19.44 -5.62 1.66
C GLN A 114 20.01 -4.31 1.10
N LEU A 115 19.63 -3.95 -0.13
CA LEU A 115 19.97 -2.68 -0.76
C LEU A 115 18.92 -1.62 -0.37
N PHE A 116 18.85 -1.29 0.93
CA PHE A 116 17.73 -0.56 1.52
C PHE A 116 17.49 0.82 0.89
N TRP A 117 18.51 1.62 0.57
CA TRP A 117 18.31 2.91 -0.08
C TRP A 117 17.75 2.78 -1.49
N LEU A 118 18.19 1.78 -2.26
CA LEU A 118 17.61 1.51 -3.58
C LEU A 118 16.16 0.99 -3.45
N SER A 119 15.88 0.21 -2.41
CA SER A 119 14.50 -0.21 -2.12
C SER A 119 13.59 0.96 -1.76
N VAL A 120 14.10 2.02 -1.10
CA VAL A 120 13.35 3.26 -0.87
C VAL A 120 12.99 3.94 -2.20
N ILE A 121 13.91 4.01 -3.16
CA ILE A 121 13.64 4.58 -4.49
C ILE A 121 12.52 3.80 -5.19
N ALA A 122 12.60 2.46 -5.18
CA ALA A 122 11.55 1.62 -5.75
C ALA A 122 10.20 1.81 -5.02
N MET A 123 10.21 1.89 -3.68
CA MET A 123 9.02 2.14 -2.87
C MET A 123 8.38 3.49 -3.19
N LEU A 124 9.18 4.55 -3.38
CA LEU A 124 8.68 5.86 -3.79
C LEU A 124 8.09 5.82 -5.21
N ALA A 125 8.66 5.05 -6.12
CA ALA A 125 8.08 4.86 -7.46
C ALA A 125 6.70 4.19 -7.38
N ILE A 126 6.53 3.17 -6.52
CA ILE A 126 5.22 2.55 -6.26
C ILE A 126 4.26 3.60 -5.69
N LEU A 127 4.67 4.32 -4.64
CA LEU A 127 3.84 5.30 -3.95
C LEU A 127 3.34 6.39 -4.91
N ILE A 128 4.24 7.00 -5.69
CA ILE A 128 3.91 8.08 -6.63
C ILE A 128 2.95 7.57 -7.72
N SER A 129 3.19 6.38 -8.27
CA SER A 129 2.31 5.77 -9.25
C SER A 129 0.91 5.52 -8.70
N LEU A 130 0.80 5.01 -7.47
CA LEU A 130 -0.48 4.77 -6.81
C LEU A 130 -1.20 6.07 -6.43
N ILE A 131 -0.48 7.13 -6.00
CA ILE A 131 -1.07 8.45 -5.81
C ILE A 131 -1.65 8.97 -7.12
N GLY A 132 -0.91 8.85 -8.23
CA GLY A 132 -1.38 9.22 -9.55
C GLY A 132 -2.66 8.46 -9.94
N ALA A 133 -2.70 7.14 -9.74
CA ALA A 133 -3.88 6.31 -10.00
C ALA A 133 -5.06 6.72 -9.11
N TYR A 134 -4.82 6.94 -7.83
CA TYR A 134 -5.82 7.36 -6.85
C TYR A 134 -6.48 8.70 -7.24
N LEU A 135 -5.67 9.65 -7.70
CA LEU A 135 -6.16 10.96 -8.16
C LEU A 135 -6.94 10.86 -9.49
N GLN A 136 -6.46 10.04 -10.44
CA GLN A 136 -7.15 9.77 -11.71
C GLN A 136 -8.51 9.09 -11.51
N LEU A 137 -8.62 8.21 -10.52
CA LEU A 137 -9.86 7.53 -10.16
C LEU A 137 -10.83 8.44 -9.39
N GLU A 138 -10.40 9.65 -9.01
CA GLU A 138 -11.21 10.58 -8.21
C GLU A 138 -11.84 9.92 -6.98
N ILE A 139 -11.08 9.05 -6.28
CA ILE A 139 -11.58 8.30 -5.13
C ILE A 139 -12.16 9.27 -4.08
N GLY A 140 -13.34 8.93 -3.57
CA GLY A 140 -14.15 9.80 -2.72
C GLY A 140 -15.41 10.34 -3.42
N LYS A 141 -15.44 10.39 -4.77
CA LYS A 141 -16.66 10.71 -5.52
C LYS A 141 -17.63 9.53 -5.56
N ARG A 142 -18.91 9.84 -5.74
CA ARG A 142 -19.97 8.83 -5.89
C ARG A 142 -19.82 8.12 -7.23
N VAL A 143 -19.78 6.79 -7.19
CA VAL A 143 -19.71 5.90 -8.35
C VAL A 143 -20.65 4.70 -8.15
N SER A 144 -20.83 3.88 -9.16
CA SER A 144 -21.59 2.63 -9.03
C SER A 144 -20.99 1.73 -7.94
N ARG A 145 -21.82 0.88 -7.34
CA ARG A 145 -21.37 -0.07 -6.31
C ARG A 145 -20.25 -0.99 -6.83
N GLU A 146 -20.39 -1.48 -8.05
CA GLU A 146 -19.42 -2.34 -8.70
C GLU A 146 -18.07 -1.62 -8.87
N PHE A 147 -18.06 -0.43 -9.44
CA PHE A 147 -16.86 0.37 -9.64
C PHE A 147 -16.18 0.70 -8.30
N LYS A 148 -16.97 0.98 -7.27
CA LYS A 148 -16.43 1.21 -5.92
C LYS A 148 -15.67 0.00 -5.40
N TRP A 149 -16.27 -1.20 -5.47
CA TRP A 149 -15.68 -2.39 -4.86
C TRP A 149 -14.57 -3.02 -5.71
N LEU A 150 -14.67 -2.93 -7.04
CA LEU A 150 -13.72 -3.55 -7.97
C LEU A 150 -12.59 -2.62 -8.40
N VAL A 151 -12.74 -1.28 -8.18
CA VAL A 151 -11.74 -0.29 -8.57
C VAL A 151 -11.29 0.54 -7.37
N HIS A 152 -12.18 1.35 -6.77
CA HIS A 152 -11.77 2.29 -5.72
C HIS A 152 -11.18 1.58 -4.50
N VAL A 153 -11.84 0.56 -3.96
CA VAL A 153 -11.41 -0.15 -2.75
C VAL A 153 -10.04 -0.82 -2.91
N PRO A 154 -9.74 -1.57 -3.99
CA PRO A 154 -8.41 -2.14 -4.20
C PRO A 154 -7.29 -1.11 -4.24
N PHE A 155 -7.48 -0.01 -4.96
CA PHE A 155 -6.47 1.05 -5.03
C PHE A 155 -6.31 1.79 -3.71
N SER A 156 -7.39 2.01 -2.96
CA SER A 156 -7.33 2.61 -1.62
C SER A 156 -6.55 1.75 -0.63
N ILE A 157 -6.81 0.44 -0.61
CA ILE A 157 -6.10 -0.49 0.27
C ILE A 157 -4.62 -0.55 -0.12
N TYR A 158 -4.31 -0.65 -1.41
CA TYR A 158 -2.94 -0.74 -1.88
C TYR A 158 -2.17 0.56 -1.57
N LEU A 159 -2.73 1.73 -1.88
CA LEU A 159 -2.10 3.02 -1.56
C LEU A 159 -1.91 3.18 -0.04
N GLY A 160 -2.92 2.84 0.76
CA GLY A 160 -2.82 2.89 2.22
C GLY A 160 -1.66 2.05 2.76
N TRP A 161 -1.54 0.80 2.28
CA TRP A 161 -0.45 -0.09 2.69
C TRP A 161 0.92 0.40 2.24
N ILE A 162 1.06 0.87 1.00
CA ILE A 162 2.32 1.43 0.50
C ILE A 162 2.70 2.71 1.23
N SER A 163 1.75 3.52 1.66
CA SER A 163 2.03 4.71 2.49
C SER A 163 2.67 4.32 3.83
N VAL A 164 2.11 3.33 4.52
CA VAL A 164 2.69 2.77 5.76
C VAL A 164 4.05 2.13 5.47
N ALA A 165 4.14 1.29 4.43
CA ALA A 165 5.37 0.59 4.06
C ALA A 165 6.50 1.55 3.68
N THR A 166 6.19 2.70 3.07
CA THR A 166 7.18 3.74 2.75
C THR A 166 7.83 4.30 4.01
N ILE A 167 7.04 4.60 5.04
CA ILE A 167 7.56 5.07 6.33
C ILE A 167 8.49 4.01 6.94
N VAL A 168 8.06 2.75 6.96
CA VAL A 168 8.87 1.64 7.48
C VAL A 168 10.16 1.44 6.68
N ASN A 169 10.09 1.51 5.35
CA ASN A 169 11.25 1.31 4.47
C ASN A 169 12.29 2.42 4.63
N ILE A 170 11.85 3.70 4.74
CA ILE A 170 12.76 4.82 5.02
C ILE A 170 13.40 4.65 6.39
N ALA A 171 12.62 4.31 7.43
CA ALA A 171 13.16 4.03 8.76
C ALA A 171 14.18 2.88 8.75
N SER A 172 13.96 1.84 7.94
CA SER A 172 14.89 0.72 7.75
C SER A 172 16.21 1.15 7.12
N ALA A 173 16.15 1.98 6.07
CA ALA A 173 17.34 2.51 5.41
C ALA A 173 18.16 3.41 6.35
N LEU A 174 17.50 4.28 7.11
CA LEU A 174 18.14 5.14 8.11
C LEU A 174 18.77 4.33 9.23
N TYR A 175 18.08 3.30 9.74
CA TYR A 175 18.59 2.40 10.78
C TYR A 175 19.90 1.71 10.36
N ILE A 176 19.92 1.11 9.16
CA ILE A 176 21.12 0.44 8.63
C ILE A 176 22.26 1.42 8.36
N SER A 177 21.96 2.68 8.06
CA SER A 177 22.96 3.73 7.87
C SER A 177 23.50 4.31 9.18
N ASN A 178 23.10 3.78 10.34
CA ASN A 178 23.47 4.29 11.67
C ASN A 178 23.18 5.81 11.81
N TRP A 179 22.04 6.25 11.25
CA TRP A 179 21.64 7.65 11.37
C TRP A 179 21.43 8.04 12.84
N ASP A 180 22.03 9.16 13.25
CA ASP A 180 22.02 9.65 14.64
C ASP A 180 20.68 10.23 15.11
N GLY A 181 19.69 10.33 14.21
CA GLY A 181 18.36 10.87 14.53
C GLY A 181 18.34 12.37 14.80
N TRP A 182 19.41 13.11 14.47
CA TRP A 182 19.56 14.54 14.82
C TRP A 182 19.37 14.78 16.33
N GLY A 183 19.85 13.87 17.16
CA GLY A 183 19.70 13.93 18.61
C GLY A 183 18.33 13.49 19.15
N ILE A 184 17.37 13.13 18.30
CA ILE A 184 16.08 12.57 18.72
C ILE A 184 16.23 11.05 18.82
N SER A 185 15.76 10.45 19.92
CA SER A 185 15.81 9.02 20.13
C SER A 185 14.97 8.23 19.10
N SER A 186 15.30 6.98 18.88
CA SER A 186 14.52 6.05 18.03
C SER A 186 13.04 5.97 18.45
N LEU A 187 12.77 5.99 19.75
CA LEU A 187 11.42 6.06 20.32
C LEU A 187 10.72 7.36 19.91
N GLY A 188 11.41 8.51 20.04
CA GLY A 188 10.88 9.81 19.66
C GLY A 188 10.50 9.86 18.18
N TRP A 189 11.40 9.40 17.30
CA TRP A 189 11.11 9.33 15.86
C TRP A 189 9.95 8.39 15.54
N THR A 190 9.82 7.27 16.25
CA THR A 190 8.69 6.36 16.05
C THR A 190 7.36 7.03 16.38
N VAL A 191 7.29 7.75 17.51
CA VAL A 191 6.10 8.52 17.88
C VAL A 191 5.78 9.59 16.84
N ILE A 192 6.80 10.36 16.40
CA ILE A 192 6.63 11.38 15.36
C ILE A 192 6.05 10.76 14.07
N MET A 193 6.59 9.64 13.61
CA MET A 193 6.13 8.97 12.39
C MET A 193 4.72 8.39 12.52
N LEU A 194 4.35 7.87 13.70
CA LEU A 194 2.97 7.47 13.98
C LEU A 194 2.00 8.67 13.87
N LEU A 195 2.38 9.82 14.43
CA LEU A 195 1.55 11.02 14.36
C LEU A 195 1.45 11.57 12.94
N ILE A 196 2.54 11.58 12.17
CA ILE A 196 2.54 11.98 10.75
C ILE A 196 1.64 11.06 9.94
N GLY A 197 1.77 9.74 10.10
CA GLY A 197 0.91 8.78 9.41
C GLY A 197 -0.56 8.94 9.79
N ALA A 198 -0.86 9.18 11.08
CA ALA A 198 -2.22 9.47 11.53
C ALA A 198 -2.77 10.77 10.91
N ALA A 199 -1.94 11.81 10.79
CA ALA A 199 -2.32 13.06 10.13
C ALA A 199 -2.65 12.84 8.64
N ILE A 200 -1.81 12.10 7.91
CA ILE A 200 -2.06 11.75 6.50
C ILE A 200 -3.38 10.98 6.36
N ALA A 201 -3.60 9.94 7.18
CA ALA A 201 -4.83 9.15 7.14
C ALA A 201 -6.06 10.00 7.50
N SER A 202 -5.93 10.93 8.46
CA SER A 202 -7.00 11.85 8.85
C SER A 202 -7.37 12.81 7.72
N VAL A 203 -6.38 13.36 7.01
CA VAL A 203 -6.62 14.22 5.85
C VAL A 203 -7.39 13.48 4.77
N VAL A 204 -6.99 12.26 4.43
CA VAL A 204 -7.70 11.42 3.44
C VAL A 204 -9.11 11.06 3.91
N ALA A 205 -9.28 10.70 5.19
CA ALA A 205 -10.59 10.41 5.77
C ALA A 205 -11.55 11.61 5.69
N LEU A 206 -11.06 12.82 6.02
CA LEU A 206 -11.87 14.03 6.05
C LEU A 206 -12.18 14.60 4.65
N GLN A 207 -11.21 14.55 3.72
CA GLN A 207 -11.35 15.14 2.40
C GLN A 207 -12.00 14.20 1.38
N ARG A 208 -11.75 12.89 1.50
CA ARG A 208 -12.18 11.88 0.53
C ARG A 208 -13.19 10.89 1.08
N ALA A 209 -13.45 10.90 2.39
CA ALA A 209 -14.27 9.90 3.09
C ALA A 209 -13.84 8.45 2.73
N ASP A 210 -12.55 8.24 2.48
CA ASP A 210 -12.00 6.95 2.05
C ASP A 210 -11.77 6.04 3.26
N ILE A 211 -12.73 5.15 3.42
CA ILE A 211 -12.75 4.18 4.51
C ILE A 211 -11.65 3.14 4.35
N ALA A 212 -11.47 2.65 3.12
CA ALA A 212 -10.54 1.55 2.87
C ALA A 212 -9.09 1.98 3.15
N PHE A 213 -8.68 3.15 2.67
CA PHE A 213 -7.38 3.74 2.97
C PHE A 213 -7.17 3.92 4.48
N THR A 214 -8.14 4.54 5.16
CA THR A 214 -8.02 4.84 6.61
C THR A 214 -7.97 3.56 7.45
N LEU A 215 -8.75 2.54 7.10
CA LEU A 215 -8.73 1.25 7.81
C LEU A 215 -7.40 0.52 7.66
N VAL A 216 -6.65 0.73 6.59
CA VAL A 216 -5.29 0.17 6.46
C VAL A 216 -4.35 0.77 7.50
N PHE A 217 -4.42 2.07 7.77
CA PHE A 217 -3.64 2.70 8.83
C PHE A 217 -4.06 2.19 10.21
N VAL A 218 -5.37 2.04 10.46
CA VAL A 218 -5.86 1.44 11.71
C VAL A 218 -5.30 0.02 11.87
N TRP A 219 -5.35 -0.80 10.81
CA TRP A 219 -4.77 -2.15 10.81
C TRP A 219 -3.28 -2.16 11.14
N ALA A 220 -2.50 -1.29 10.49
CA ALA A 220 -1.07 -1.17 10.73
C ALA A 220 -0.76 -0.73 12.18
N TYR A 221 -1.51 0.23 12.70
CA TYR A 221 -1.32 0.74 14.06
C TYR A 221 -1.69 -0.27 15.14
N VAL A 222 -2.78 -1.01 14.94
CA VAL A 222 -3.11 -2.16 15.80
C VAL A 222 -1.96 -3.17 15.80
N ALA A 223 -1.38 -3.46 14.63
CA ALA A 223 -0.26 -4.40 14.54
C ALA A 223 1.03 -3.86 15.18
N ILE A 224 1.30 -2.54 15.09
CA ILE A 224 2.42 -1.92 15.81
C ILE A 224 2.18 -2.00 17.32
N ALA A 225 0.97 -1.72 17.78
CA ALA A 225 0.61 -1.80 19.20
C ALA A 225 0.82 -3.23 19.73
N VAL A 226 0.34 -4.25 19.03
CA VAL A 226 0.51 -5.66 19.39
C VAL A 226 1.99 -6.05 19.48
N ARG A 227 2.82 -5.63 18.51
CA ARG A 227 4.27 -5.87 18.56
C ARG A 227 4.90 -5.28 19.81
N HIS A 228 4.56 -4.03 20.13
CA HIS A 228 5.17 -3.31 21.27
C HIS A 228 4.60 -3.71 22.64
N LEU A 229 3.40 -4.27 22.71
CA LEU A 229 2.91 -4.94 23.91
C LEU A 229 3.77 -6.15 24.27
N SER A 230 4.14 -6.97 23.28
CA SER A 230 5.02 -8.13 23.49
C SER A 230 6.46 -7.75 23.82
N LEU A 231 6.90 -6.55 23.42
CA LEU A 231 8.26 -6.03 23.69
C LEU A 231 8.30 -5.15 24.97
N ASN A 232 7.21 -5.05 25.73
CA ASN A 232 7.11 -4.22 26.93
C ASN A 232 7.46 -2.74 26.68
N ASN A 233 7.08 -2.18 25.51
CA ASN A 233 7.26 -0.77 25.21
C ASN A 233 5.89 -0.03 25.26
N PRO A 234 5.48 0.45 26.45
CA PRO A 234 4.16 1.03 26.62
C PRO A 234 3.96 2.35 25.86
N VAL A 235 5.01 3.13 25.63
CA VAL A 235 4.89 4.43 24.95
C VAL A 235 4.44 4.24 23.50
N ILE A 236 5.10 3.36 22.74
CA ILE A 236 4.76 3.12 21.33
C ILE A 236 3.41 2.41 21.22
N SER A 237 3.16 1.38 22.06
CA SER A 237 1.88 0.66 22.03
C SER A 237 0.70 1.57 22.35
N THR A 238 0.81 2.42 23.38
CA THR A 238 -0.26 3.37 23.73
C THR A 238 -0.46 4.41 22.63
N THR A 239 0.63 4.99 22.07
CA THR A 239 0.53 5.96 20.97
C THR A 239 -0.16 5.34 19.75
N ALA A 240 0.20 4.12 19.38
CA ALA A 240 -0.40 3.43 18.25
C ALA A 240 -1.90 3.12 18.48
N VAL A 241 -2.28 2.69 19.69
CA VAL A 241 -3.70 2.47 20.05
C VAL A 241 -4.49 3.77 19.99
N VAL A 242 -3.98 4.83 20.61
CA VAL A 242 -4.66 6.15 20.62
C VAL A 242 -4.84 6.67 19.19
N ALA A 243 -3.81 6.55 18.36
CA ALA A 243 -3.89 6.95 16.96
C ALA A 243 -4.90 6.09 16.17
N ALA A 244 -4.94 4.77 16.37
CA ALA A 244 -5.92 3.88 15.75
C ALA A 244 -7.36 4.24 16.14
N ILE A 245 -7.60 4.48 17.42
CA ILE A 245 -8.92 4.92 17.93
C ILE A 245 -9.28 6.29 17.34
N GLY A 246 -8.35 7.24 17.35
CA GLY A 246 -8.57 8.57 16.78
C GLY A 246 -8.97 8.49 15.31
N LEU A 247 -8.29 7.68 14.49
CA LEU A 247 -8.64 7.45 13.09
C LEU A 247 -10.02 6.82 12.92
N ALA A 248 -10.39 5.85 13.78
CA ALA A 248 -11.72 5.23 13.73
C ALA A 248 -12.82 6.24 14.05
N VAL A 249 -12.60 7.12 15.03
CA VAL A 249 -13.53 8.21 15.38
C VAL A 249 -13.66 9.22 14.24
N ILE A 250 -12.55 9.70 13.67
CA ILE A 250 -12.55 10.61 12.53
C ILE A 250 -13.32 9.99 11.34
N LEU A 251 -13.14 8.71 11.08
CA LEU A 251 -13.84 7.99 10.03
C LEU A 251 -15.36 7.95 10.29
N GLY A 252 -15.78 7.75 11.53
CA GLY A 252 -17.19 7.83 11.94
C GLY A 252 -17.80 9.20 11.64
N PHE A 253 -17.13 10.28 12.04
CA PHE A 253 -17.56 11.66 11.77
C PHE A 253 -17.62 12.00 10.28
N SER A 254 -16.63 11.59 9.50
CA SER A 254 -16.59 11.88 8.06
C SER A 254 -17.77 11.25 7.32
N ARG A 255 -18.23 10.07 7.74
CA ARG A 255 -19.42 9.41 7.18
C ARG A 255 -20.71 10.16 7.46
N VAL A 256 -20.92 10.63 8.69
CA VAL A 256 -22.12 11.39 9.05
C VAL A 256 -22.22 12.68 8.23
N LYS A 257 -21.10 13.35 7.98
CA LYS A 257 -21.03 14.56 7.15
C LYS A 257 -21.27 14.29 5.67
N SER A 258 -20.86 13.16 5.13
CA SER A 258 -21.04 12.77 3.73
C SER A 258 -22.46 12.31 3.38
N GLN A 259 -23.30 12.04 4.38
CA GLN A 259 -24.71 11.64 4.19
C GLN A 259 -25.69 12.84 4.23
N LYS A 260 -25.24 14.00 4.71
CA LYS A 260 -25.94 15.28 4.63
C LYS A 260 -25.57 16.04 3.36
#